data_e0dbd09915a4519a3bf28fec8187d74e
#
_entry.id   e0dbd09915a4519a3bf28fec8187d74e
#
_cell.length_a   1.000
_cell.length_b   1.000
_cell.length_c   1.000
_cell.angle_alpha   90.00
_cell.angle_beta   90.00
_cell.angle_gamma   90.00
#
_symmetry.space_group_name_H-M   'P 1'
#
loop_
_entity.id
_entity.type
_entity.pdbx_description
1 polymer ?
#
loop_
_entity_poly.entity_id
_entity_poly.type
_entity_poly.pdbx_seq_one_letter_code
_entity_poly.pdbx_strand_id
1 'polypeptide(L)'
;MEKSQKINPFISHILQEVDEKFKKGLEEEITLTIAGNNRLVPVERVTGEDFWILSRILKKHLYINGLDVRYNLLSDDGAYYAAKLLQKQLNLIYLNLMFNDIGPEGGKLIAKALHKNTTLKYLRMTGNKIENKGGMFFAAMLQINSCLQKLDLSDCDLEESTVHLGHMLKENRCLVELHMCKHGIKNCGLQRLCNALYLNTSLRYLDVSCNKITHDGIEYLAEVLKSNTTLEVLDVSFNRIENAGANYLSETLTSHNRSLKALSVVSNNIEGEGLVALSKSMKTNPIFSNIYIWGNKFDEATCVAYSDLIQMGRLKPDNTDVEPFMVDGHMHLSEVSNGLKKHYYWTPAYGEAYGPSSNAGFALTQVGQHI
;
A
#
# COMPACT_ATOMS: atom_id res chain seq x y z
N MET A 1 -8.95 -14.48 -42.28
CA MET A 1 -9.62 -15.50 -41.45
C MET A 1 -9.41 -15.13 -39.99
N GLU A 2 -10.37 -14.49 -39.33
CA GLU A 2 -10.34 -14.29 -37.89
C GLU A 2 -10.49 -15.65 -37.23
N LYS A 3 -9.43 -16.14 -36.59
CA LYS A 3 -9.56 -17.27 -35.68
C LYS A 3 -10.57 -16.86 -34.61
N SER A 4 -11.69 -17.55 -34.55
CA SER A 4 -12.62 -17.48 -33.42
C SER A 4 -11.83 -17.94 -32.17
N GLN A 5 -11.16 -17.00 -31.53
CA GLN A 5 -10.45 -17.27 -30.29
C GLN A 5 -11.52 -17.52 -29.22
N LYS A 6 -11.56 -18.77 -28.72
CA LYS A 6 -12.42 -19.10 -27.59
C LYS A 6 -11.96 -18.31 -26.39
N ILE A 7 -12.86 -17.55 -25.81
CA ILE A 7 -12.65 -16.91 -24.51
C ILE A 7 -12.37 -18.03 -23.51
N ASN A 8 -11.35 -17.83 -22.66
CA ASN A 8 -11.08 -18.72 -21.53
C ASN A 8 -12.40 -18.94 -20.76
N PRO A 9 -12.85 -20.19 -20.57
CA PRO A 9 -14.13 -20.49 -19.90
C PRO A 9 -14.25 -19.86 -18.51
N PHE A 10 -13.14 -19.75 -17.81
CA PHE A 10 -13.03 -19.11 -16.52
C PHE A 10 -13.42 -17.62 -16.59
N ILE A 11 -12.85 -16.88 -17.54
CA ILE A 11 -13.18 -15.45 -17.75
C ILE A 11 -14.68 -15.30 -18.13
N SER A 12 -15.19 -16.19 -18.98
CA SER A 12 -16.60 -16.15 -19.39
C SER A 12 -17.56 -16.34 -18.22
N HIS A 13 -17.23 -17.26 -17.32
CA HIS A 13 -18.06 -17.52 -16.13
C HIS A 13 -18.09 -16.31 -15.18
N ILE A 14 -16.92 -15.71 -14.89
CA ILE A 14 -16.85 -14.51 -14.06
C ILE A 14 -17.64 -13.34 -14.65
N LEU A 15 -17.49 -13.11 -15.95
CA LEU A 15 -18.22 -12.03 -16.63
C LEU A 15 -19.73 -12.23 -16.53
N GLN A 16 -20.20 -13.48 -16.64
CA GLN A 16 -21.62 -13.79 -16.48
C GLN A 16 -22.11 -13.47 -15.07
N GLU A 17 -21.37 -13.85 -14.03
CA GLU A 17 -21.72 -13.53 -12.64
C GLU A 17 -21.77 -12.01 -12.40
N VAL A 18 -20.80 -11.29 -12.91
CA VAL A 18 -20.72 -9.83 -12.79
C VAL A 18 -21.90 -9.15 -13.51
N ASP A 19 -22.23 -9.62 -14.72
CA ASP A 19 -23.39 -9.13 -15.48
C ASP A 19 -24.71 -9.39 -14.75
N GLU A 20 -24.85 -10.55 -14.09
CA GLU A 20 -26.03 -10.88 -13.30
C GLU A 20 -26.16 -9.98 -12.05
N LYS A 21 -25.05 -9.72 -11.36
CA LYS A 21 -25.04 -8.78 -10.21
C LYS A 21 -25.42 -7.37 -10.63
N PHE A 22 -24.86 -6.87 -11.73
CA PHE A 22 -25.19 -5.57 -12.27
C PHE A 22 -26.69 -5.46 -12.63
N LYS A 23 -27.24 -6.45 -13.36
CA LYS A 23 -28.66 -6.50 -13.74
C LYS A 23 -29.60 -6.52 -12.53
N LYS A 24 -29.17 -7.08 -11.40
CA LYS A 24 -29.93 -7.08 -10.15
C LYS A 24 -29.86 -5.75 -9.38
N GLY A 25 -29.08 -4.78 -9.85
CA GLY A 25 -28.90 -3.48 -9.20
C GLY A 25 -28.22 -3.54 -7.85
N LEU A 26 -27.41 -4.59 -7.61
CA LEU A 26 -26.79 -4.84 -6.30
C LEU A 26 -25.58 -3.94 -6.03
N GLU A 27 -24.95 -3.35 -7.06
CA GLU A 27 -23.76 -2.52 -6.93
C GLU A 27 -23.69 -1.46 -8.03
N GLU A 28 -23.32 -0.23 -7.66
CA GLU A 28 -23.09 0.88 -8.59
C GLU A 28 -21.67 0.85 -9.18
N GLU A 29 -20.69 0.37 -8.40
CA GLU A 29 -19.28 0.27 -8.78
C GLU A 29 -18.82 -1.19 -8.70
N ILE A 30 -18.41 -1.76 -9.83
CA ILE A 30 -18.03 -3.17 -9.92
C ILE A 30 -16.54 -3.33 -10.22
N THR A 31 -15.85 -4.07 -9.35
CA THR A 31 -14.50 -4.57 -9.61
C THR A 31 -14.57 -5.98 -10.16
N LEU A 32 -14.09 -6.17 -11.39
CA LEU A 32 -13.91 -7.48 -11.97
C LEU A 32 -12.63 -8.10 -11.39
N THR A 33 -12.77 -9.17 -10.60
CA THR A 33 -11.64 -9.86 -9.97
C THR A 33 -11.37 -11.20 -10.64
N ILE A 34 -10.20 -11.35 -11.27
CA ILE A 34 -9.72 -12.56 -11.94
C ILE A 34 -8.35 -12.92 -11.34
N ALA A 35 -8.32 -13.26 -10.05
CA ALA A 35 -7.09 -13.58 -9.35
C ALA A 35 -6.60 -15.01 -9.66
N GLY A 36 -5.36 -15.14 -10.12
CA GLY A 36 -4.76 -16.44 -10.50
C GLY A 36 -4.34 -17.32 -9.32
N ASN A 37 -4.61 -16.92 -8.08
CA ASN A 37 -4.26 -17.65 -6.86
C ASN A 37 -5.48 -18.05 -6.01
N ASN A 38 -6.66 -18.11 -6.60
CA ASN A 38 -7.83 -18.58 -5.88
C ASN A 38 -7.63 -20.04 -5.42
N ARG A 39 -7.75 -20.29 -4.12
CA ARG A 39 -7.55 -21.62 -3.53
C ARG A 39 -8.83 -22.44 -3.43
N LEU A 40 -9.96 -21.80 -3.57
CA LEU A 40 -11.28 -22.43 -3.41
C LEU A 40 -11.78 -23.03 -4.73
N VAL A 41 -11.31 -22.49 -5.85
CA VAL A 41 -11.70 -22.92 -7.19
C VAL A 41 -10.44 -23.12 -8.04
N PRO A 42 -10.30 -24.20 -8.80
CA PRO A 42 -9.25 -24.35 -9.79
C PRO A 42 -9.28 -23.16 -10.76
N VAL A 43 -8.18 -22.41 -10.84
CA VAL A 43 -8.08 -21.25 -11.72
C VAL A 43 -7.06 -21.52 -12.83
N GLU A 44 -7.42 -21.15 -14.03
CA GLU A 44 -6.48 -21.04 -15.13
C GLU A 44 -5.94 -19.60 -15.16
N ARG A 45 -4.62 -19.46 -15.02
CA ARG A 45 -3.98 -18.15 -14.98
C ARG A 45 -4.12 -17.43 -16.32
N VAL A 46 -4.50 -16.17 -16.26
CA VAL A 46 -4.65 -15.29 -17.42
C VAL A 46 -3.29 -14.95 -18.01
N THR A 47 -3.14 -15.15 -19.30
CA THR A 47 -1.96 -14.79 -20.11
C THR A 47 -2.13 -13.42 -20.77
N GLY A 48 -1.09 -12.93 -21.45
CA GLY A 48 -1.20 -11.69 -22.25
C GLY A 48 -2.23 -11.80 -23.37
N GLU A 49 -2.40 -12.99 -23.99
CA GLU A 49 -3.41 -13.22 -25.04
C GLU A 49 -4.83 -13.17 -24.46
N ASP A 50 -5.07 -13.81 -23.32
CA ASP A 50 -6.36 -13.74 -22.60
C ASP A 50 -6.69 -12.30 -22.21
N PHE A 51 -5.68 -11.55 -21.77
CA PHE A 51 -5.85 -10.14 -21.38
C PHE A 51 -6.21 -9.25 -22.58
N TRP A 52 -5.69 -9.55 -23.76
CA TRP A 52 -6.13 -8.87 -24.98
C TRP A 52 -7.62 -9.07 -25.23
N ILE A 53 -8.14 -10.30 -25.10
CA ILE A 53 -9.56 -10.61 -25.25
C ILE A 53 -10.36 -9.84 -24.17
N LEU A 54 -9.94 -9.94 -22.91
CA LEU A 54 -10.55 -9.24 -21.77
C LEU A 54 -10.62 -7.73 -22.03
N SER A 55 -9.54 -7.12 -22.53
CA SER A 55 -9.51 -5.69 -22.85
C SER A 55 -10.54 -5.26 -23.91
N ARG A 56 -10.91 -6.16 -24.81
CA ARG A 56 -11.97 -5.91 -25.81
C ARG A 56 -13.36 -6.00 -25.18
N ILE A 57 -13.54 -6.92 -24.24
CA ILE A 57 -14.80 -7.13 -23.51
C ILE A 57 -15.08 -5.93 -22.62
N LEU A 58 -14.09 -5.47 -21.83
CA LEU A 58 -14.23 -4.32 -20.93
C LEU A 58 -14.69 -3.03 -21.63
N LYS A 59 -14.38 -2.86 -22.91
CA LYS A 59 -14.88 -1.72 -23.70
C LYS A 59 -16.41 -1.71 -23.89
N LYS A 60 -17.05 -2.86 -23.72
CA LYS A 60 -18.51 -3.01 -23.84
C LYS A 60 -19.22 -2.95 -22.49
N HIS A 61 -18.48 -3.12 -21.39
CA HIS A 61 -18.99 -3.19 -20.02
C HIS A 61 -18.49 -1.99 -19.21
N LEU A 62 -18.98 -0.81 -19.55
CA LEU A 62 -18.53 0.49 -18.98
C LEU A 62 -18.89 0.67 -17.50
N TYR A 63 -19.71 -0.20 -16.94
CA TYR A 63 -20.03 -0.25 -15.52
C TYR A 63 -18.92 -0.91 -14.68
N ILE A 64 -17.95 -1.60 -15.31
CA ILE A 64 -16.79 -2.13 -14.64
C ILE A 64 -15.79 -0.99 -14.48
N ASN A 65 -15.58 -0.54 -13.25
CA ASN A 65 -14.66 0.54 -12.90
C ASN A 65 -13.41 0.08 -12.13
N GLY A 66 -13.37 -1.20 -11.72
CA GLY A 66 -12.20 -1.85 -11.15
C GLY A 66 -11.81 -3.11 -11.89
N LEU A 67 -10.51 -3.36 -12.01
CA LEU A 67 -9.95 -4.59 -12.57
C LEU A 67 -8.85 -5.13 -11.66
N ASP A 68 -9.04 -6.35 -11.15
CA ASP A 68 -8.05 -7.07 -10.38
C ASP A 68 -7.65 -8.35 -11.10
N VAL A 69 -6.44 -8.38 -11.64
CA VAL A 69 -5.84 -9.52 -12.36
C VAL A 69 -4.53 -9.97 -11.72
N ARG A 70 -4.45 -9.86 -10.41
CA ARG A 70 -3.27 -10.28 -9.64
C ARG A 70 -2.99 -11.78 -9.76
N TYR A 71 -1.72 -12.17 -9.55
CA TYR A 71 -1.25 -13.56 -9.57
C TYR A 71 -1.49 -14.31 -10.87
N ASN A 72 -1.46 -13.62 -12.01
CA ASN A 72 -1.57 -14.19 -13.32
C ASN A 72 -0.20 -14.29 -14.04
N LEU A 73 -0.21 -14.53 -15.32
CA LEU A 73 0.98 -14.68 -16.17
C LEU A 73 1.03 -13.54 -17.21
N LEU A 74 0.75 -12.32 -16.76
CA LEU A 74 0.85 -11.14 -17.61
C LEU A 74 2.31 -10.73 -17.70
N SER A 75 2.91 -10.94 -18.88
CA SER A 75 4.24 -10.42 -19.20
C SER A 75 4.13 -8.99 -19.73
N ASP A 76 5.20 -8.49 -20.36
CA ASP A 76 5.20 -7.21 -21.08
C ASP A 76 4.14 -7.14 -22.18
N ASP A 77 3.75 -8.27 -22.77
CA ASP A 77 2.65 -8.33 -23.73
C ASP A 77 1.30 -8.03 -23.06
N GLY A 78 1.04 -8.61 -21.89
CA GLY A 78 -0.14 -8.27 -21.08
C GLY A 78 -0.13 -6.80 -20.66
N ALA A 79 1.03 -6.28 -20.25
CA ALA A 79 1.21 -4.87 -19.92
C ALA A 79 0.94 -3.93 -21.11
N TYR A 80 1.29 -4.34 -22.33
CA TYR A 80 0.96 -3.60 -23.56
C TYR A 80 -0.55 -3.45 -23.74
N TYR A 81 -1.32 -4.52 -23.52
CA TYR A 81 -2.79 -4.45 -23.60
C TYR A 81 -3.40 -3.66 -22.44
N ALA A 82 -2.83 -3.76 -21.23
CA ALA A 82 -3.22 -2.92 -20.10
C ALA A 82 -2.98 -1.43 -20.41
N ALA A 83 -1.84 -1.09 -20.98
CA ALA A 83 -1.53 0.27 -21.42
C ALA A 83 -2.51 0.77 -22.49
N LYS A 84 -2.88 -0.06 -23.45
CA LYS A 84 -3.93 0.28 -24.44
C LYS A 84 -5.32 0.48 -23.83
N LEU A 85 -5.65 -0.28 -22.80
CA LEU A 85 -6.89 -0.12 -22.05
C LEU A 85 -6.91 1.25 -21.36
N LEU A 86 -5.83 1.60 -20.66
CA LEU A 86 -5.67 2.89 -19.97
C LEU A 86 -5.72 4.09 -20.93
N GLN A 87 -5.15 3.98 -22.14
CA GLN A 87 -5.19 5.03 -23.16
C GLN A 87 -6.60 5.29 -23.69
N LYS A 88 -7.51 4.33 -23.61
CA LYS A 88 -8.90 4.48 -24.06
C LYS A 88 -9.76 5.27 -23.08
N GLN A 89 -9.23 5.63 -21.93
CA GLN A 89 -9.92 6.39 -20.88
C GLN A 89 -11.31 5.80 -20.56
N LEU A 90 -11.36 4.50 -20.37
CA LEU A 90 -12.54 3.83 -19.85
C LEU A 90 -12.77 4.31 -18.40
N ASN A 91 -13.95 4.05 -17.86
CA ASN A 91 -14.30 4.41 -16.47
C ASN A 91 -13.48 3.62 -15.42
N LEU A 92 -12.28 3.15 -15.77
CA LEU A 92 -11.44 2.36 -14.88
C LEU A 92 -10.76 3.26 -13.85
N ILE A 93 -11.14 3.08 -12.59
CA ILE A 93 -10.64 3.82 -11.43
C ILE A 93 -9.55 3.02 -10.70
N TYR A 94 -9.67 1.69 -10.67
CA TYR A 94 -8.80 0.77 -9.98
C TYR A 94 -8.21 -0.28 -10.92
N LEU A 95 -6.89 -0.49 -10.84
CA LEU A 95 -6.19 -1.55 -11.57
C LEU A 95 -5.18 -2.25 -10.65
N ASN A 96 -5.35 -3.55 -10.48
CA ASN A 96 -4.42 -4.39 -9.73
C ASN A 96 -3.72 -5.40 -10.65
N LEU A 97 -2.42 -5.22 -10.81
CA LEU A 97 -1.52 -6.05 -11.61
C LEU A 97 -0.49 -6.79 -10.75
N MET A 98 -0.71 -6.90 -9.43
CA MET A 98 0.25 -7.50 -8.49
C MET A 98 0.64 -8.92 -8.90
N PHE A 99 1.91 -9.28 -8.66
CA PHE A 99 2.44 -10.64 -8.87
C PHE A 99 2.10 -11.21 -10.25
N ASN A 100 2.47 -10.45 -11.25
CA ASN A 100 2.55 -10.87 -12.65
C ASN A 100 4.02 -10.87 -13.11
N ASP A 101 4.28 -11.23 -14.32
CA ASP A 101 5.63 -11.28 -14.89
C ASP A 101 5.95 -10.04 -15.73
N ILE A 102 5.48 -8.85 -15.29
CA ILE A 102 5.69 -7.59 -15.99
C ILE A 102 7.11 -7.09 -15.73
N GLY A 103 7.86 -6.93 -16.79
CA GLY A 103 9.23 -6.47 -16.78
C GLY A 103 9.37 -4.95 -17.02
N PRO A 104 10.62 -4.47 -17.25
CA PRO A 104 10.92 -3.04 -17.43
C PRO A 104 10.20 -2.38 -18.59
N GLU A 105 10.04 -3.08 -19.72
CA GLU A 105 9.32 -2.54 -20.89
C GLU A 105 7.83 -2.44 -20.63
N GLY A 106 7.23 -3.43 -19.96
CA GLY A 106 5.83 -3.39 -19.55
C GLY A 106 5.55 -2.26 -18.56
N GLY A 107 6.42 -2.07 -17.56
CA GLY A 107 6.35 -0.94 -16.63
C GLY A 107 6.40 0.41 -17.36
N LYS A 108 7.32 0.57 -18.31
CA LYS A 108 7.41 1.76 -19.17
C LYS A 108 6.14 2.00 -19.99
N LEU A 109 5.53 0.95 -20.56
CA LEU A 109 4.30 1.07 -21.35
C LEU A 109 3.13 1.56 -20.51
N ILE A 110 2.96 0.99 -19.30
CA ILE A 110 1.92 1.39 -18.35
C ILE A 110 2.14 2.85 -17.92
N ALA A 111 3.36 3.23 -17.53
CA ALA A 111 3.66 4.60 -17.14
C ALA A 111 3.38 5.60 -18.28
N LYS A 112 3.75 5.28 -19.52
CA LYS A 112 3.42 6.11 -20.70
C LYS A 112 1.92 6.25 -20.95
N ALA A 113 1.15 5.20 -20.70
CA ALA A 113 -0.30 5.27 -20.83
C ALA A 113 -0.92 6.17 -19.76
N LEU A 114 -0.43 6.06 -18.53
CA LEU A 114 -0.88 6.89 -17.40
C LEU A 114 -0.53 8.37 -17.55
N HIS A 115 0.49 8.72 -18.32
CA HIS A 115 0.86 10.11 -18.58
C HIS A 115 -0.31 10.95 -19.11
N LYS A 116 -1.22 10.35 -19.88
CA LYS A 116 -2.42 11.01 -20.46
C LYS A 116 -3.74 10.53 -19.85
N ASN A 117 -3.68 9.52 -18.97
CA ASN A 117 -4.88 8.97 -18.36
C ASN A 117 -5.36 9.88 -17.22
N THR A 118 -6.64 10.17 -17.19
CA THR A 118 -7.29 11.05 -16.21
C THR A 118 -8.38 10.34 -15.39
N THR A 119 -8.46 9.00 -15.47
CA THR A 119 -9.51 8.23 -14.82
C THR A 119 -8.97 7.32 -13.70
N LEU A 120 -7.80 6.71 -13.90
CA LEU A 120 -7.25 5.77 -12.93
C LEU A 120 -6.76 6.48 -11.67
N LYS A 121 -7.33 6.13 -10.53
CA LYS A 121 -6.95 6.67 -9.21
C LYS A 121 -6.05 5.73 -8.43
N TYR A 122 -6.17 4.41 -8.63
CA TYR A 122 -5.49 3.40 -7.83
C TYR A 122 -4.80 2.38 -8.71
N LEU A 123 -3.47 2.26 -8.59
CA LEU A 123 -2.65 1.29 -9.32
C LEU A 123 -1.81 0.45 -8.36
N ARG A 124 -1.81 -0.86 -8.55
CA ARG A 124 -0.95 -1.81 -7.86
C ARG A 124 -0.09 -2.58 -8.83
N MET A 125 1.20 -2.51 -8.62
CA MET A 125 2.23 -3.18 -9.42
C MET A 125 3.08 -4.14 -8.59
N THR A 126 2.80 -4.31 -7.30
CA THR A 126 3.59 -5.11 -6.35
C THR A 126 4.05 -6.44 -6.94
N GLY A 127 5.32 -6.79 -6.75
CA GLY A 127 5.88 -8.08 -7.15
C GLY A 127 6.09 -8.26 -8.65
N ASN A 128 6.09 -7.17 -9.42
CA ASN A 128 6.52 -7.16 -10.82
C ASN A 128 7.97 -6.66 -10.93
N LYS A 129 8.74 -7.19 -11.85
CA LYS A 129 10.15 -6.82 -12.01
C LYS A 129 10.33 -5.70 -13.02
N ILE A 130 9.72 -4.53 -12.72
CA ILE A 130 9.82 -3.38 -13.61
C ILE A 130 11.17 -2.68 -13.53
N GLU A 131 11.97 -2.98 -12.48
CA GLU A 131 13.34 -2.53 -12.27
C GLU A 131 13.50 -0.99 -12.29
N ASN A 132 14.72 -0.50 -12.13
CA ASN A 132 15.01 0.94 -12.15
C ASN A 132 14.48 1.65 -13.40
N LYS A 133 14.51 0.98 -14.55
CA LYS A 133 14.01 1.54 -15.80
C LYS A 133 12.51 1.85 -15.73
N GLY A 134 11.69 0.89 -15.27
CA GLY A 134 10.28 1.13 -15.05
C GLY A 134 10.03 2.23 -14.00
N GLY A 135 10.76 2.19 -12.89
CA GLY A 135 10.70 3.19 -11.82
C GLY A 135 10.95 4.62 -12.29
N MET A 136 11.92 4.83 -13.16
CA MET A 136 12.20 6.14 -13.79
C MET A 136 11.00 6.64 -14.62
N PHE A 137 10.37 5.76 -15.40
CA PHE A 137 9.19 6.14 -16.18
C PHE A 137 7.97 6.43 -15.29
N PHE A 138 7.77 5.69 -14.20
CA PHE A 138 6.74 6.01 -13.22
C PHE A 138 7.00 7.37 -12.56
N ALA A 139 8.23 7.67 -12.16
CA ALA A 139 8.58 8.96 -11.58
C ALA A 139 8.31 10.11 -12.57
N ALA A 140 8.72 9.97 -13.83
CA ALA A 140 8.46 10.97 -14.86
C ALA A 140 6.97 11.14 -15.17
N MET A 141 6.21 10.06 -15.17
CA MET A 141 4.75 10.09 -15.34
C MET A 141 4.08 10.86 -14.21
N LEU A 142 4.45 10.59 -12.96
CA LEU A 142 3.86 11.21 -11.78
C LEU A 142 4.15 12.72 -11.64
N GLN A 143 5.20 13.24 -12.28
CA GLN A 143 5.40 14.70 -12.35
C GLN A 143 4.29 15.42 -13.11
N ILE A 144 3.60 14.73 -14.00
CA ILE A 144 2.60 15.31 -14.91
C ILE A 144 1.19 14.81 -14.60
N ASN A 145 1.04 13.51 -14.25
CA ASN A 145 -0.26 12.95 -13.94
C ASN A 145 -0.82 13.55 -12.66
N SER A 146 -2.01 14.13 -12.76
CA SER A 146 -2.74 14.76 -11.66
C SER A 146 -3.98 13.98 -11.22
N CYS A 147 -4.07 12.69 -11.58
CA CYS A 147 -5.24 11.87 -11.29
C CYS A 147 -4.92 10.71 -10.33
N LEU A 148 -3.74 10.09 -10.46
CA LEU A 148 -3.37 8.92 -9.67
C LEU A 148 -3.16 9.30 -8.20
N GLN A 149 -3.96 8.71 -7.31
CA GLN A 149 -3.97 9.01 -5.89
C GLN A 149 -3.23 7.97 -5.06
N LYS A 150 -3.27 6.69 -5.45
CA LYS A 150 -2.62 5.60 -4.74
C LYS A 150 -1.76 4.77 -5.69
N LEU A 151 -0.53 4.56 -5.30
CA LEU A 151 0.43 3.79 -6.07
C LEU A 151 1.18 2.82 -5.17
N ASP A 152 1.13 1.54 -5.55
CA ASP A 152 1.90 0.49 -4.92
C ASP A 152 2.91 -0.08 -5.91
N LEU A 153 4.19 0.20 -5.65
CA LEU A 153 5.34 -0.29 -6.43
C LEU A 153 6.20 -1.27 -5.61
N SER A 154 5.69 -1.79 -4.50
CA SER A 154 6.45 -2.68 -3.61
C SER A 154 7.01 -3.90 -4.35
N ASP A 155 8.21 -4.36 -3.95
CA ASP A 155 8.87 -5.55 -4.52
C ASP A 155 9.03 -5.49 -6.07
N CYS A 156 9.40 -4.32 -6.58
CA CYS A 156 9.54 -4.06 -8.03
C CYS A 156 10.99 -3.79 -8.48
N ASP A 157 12.00 -4.09 -7.63
CA ASP A 157 13.44 -3.91 -7.89
C ASP A 157 13.85 -2.47 -8.26
N LEU A 158 13.37 -1.48 -7.46
CA LEU A 158 13.55 -0.04 -7.73
C LEU A 158 14.66 0.64 -6.91
N GLU A 159 15.66 -0.06 -6.40
CA GLU A 159 16.64 0.46 -5.42
C GLU A 159 17.21 1.84 -5.79
N GLU A 160 17.65 2.02 -7.03
CA GLU A 160 18.27 3.27 -7.50
C GLU A 160 17.25 4.35 -7.92
N SER A 161 16.02 3.95 -8.24
CA SER A 161 14.96 4.87 -8.69
C SER A 161 14.41 5.77 -7.58
N THR A 162 14.77 5.54 -6.32
CA THR A 162 14.35 6.38 -5.18
C THR A 162 14.70 7.85 -5.35
N VAL A 163 15.79 8.15 -6.09
CA VAL A 163 16.19 9.52 -6.45
C VAL A 163 15.10 10.22 -7.27
N HIS A 164 14.65 9.52 -8.32
CA HIS A 164 13.66 10.05 -9.25
C HIS A 164 12.29 10.18 -8.60
N LEU A 165 11.94 9.23 -7.74
CA LEU A 165 10.70 9.29 -6.94
C LEU A 165 10.72 10.45 -5.93
N GLY A 166 11.87 10.75 -5.33
CA GLY A 166 12.05 11.95 -4.53
C GLY A 166 11.76 13.23 -5.32
N HIS A 167 12.31 13.36 -6.51
CA HIS A 167 12.03 14.53 -7.38
C HIS A 167 10.54 14.65 -7.73
N MET A 168 9.91 13.54 -8.08
CA MET A 168 8.48 13.51 -8.38
C MET A 168 7.63 14.01 -7.22
N LEU A 169 7.90 13.54 -5.99
CA LEU A 169 7.12 13.93 -4.82
C LEU A 169 7.15 15.43 -4.52
N LYS A 170 8.21 16.16 -4.92
CA LYS A 170 8.26 17.62 -4.78
C LYS A 170 7.19 18.32 -5.62
N GLU A 171 6.90 17.79 -6.80
CA GLU A 171 5.99 18.42 -7.77
C GLU A 171 4.58 17.88 -7.73
N ASN A 172 4.42 16.57 -7.46
CA ASN A 172 3.11 15.93 -7.45
C ASN A 172 2.23 16.40 -6.28
N ARG A 173 0.98 16.74 -6.57
CA ARG A 173 -0.01 17.24 -5.60
C ARG A 173 -1.28 16.37 -5.51
N CYS A 174 -1.29 15.21 -6.17
CA CYS A 174 -2.45 14.33 -6.17
C CYS A 174 -2.19 12.96 -5.52
N LEU A 175 -0.92 12.52 -5.44
CA LEU A 175 -0.60 11.26 -4.80
C LEU A 175 -0.78 11.37 -3.29
N VAL A 176 -1.65 10.54 -2.76
CA VAL A 176 -2.05 10.48 -1.35
C VAL A 176 -1.41 9.29 -0.64
N GLU A 177 -1.16 8.21 -1.37
CA GLU A 177 -0.65 6.95 -0.82
C GLU A 177 0.43 6.37 -1.72
N LEU A 178 1.62 6.06 -1.13
CA LEU A 178 2.77 5.49 -1.80
C LEU A 178 3.33 4.31 -1.01
N HIS A 179 3.39 3.15 -1.64
CA HIS A 179 4.02 1.96 -1.09
C HIS A 179 5.32 1.64 -1.84
N MET A 180 6.39 1.54 -1.06
CA MET A 180 7.78 1.30 -1.51
C MET A 180 8.43 0.21 -0.65
N CYS A 181 7.68 -0.85 -0.33
CA CYS A 181 8.16 -1.97 0.47
C CYS A 181 9.17 -2.83 -0.33
N LYS A 182 10.21 -3.32 0.34
CA LYS A 182 11.13 -4.34 -0.20
C LYS A 182 11.93 -3.92 -1.45
N HIS A 183 12.55 -2.74 -1.39
CA HIS A 183 13.45 -2.23 -2.44
C HIS A 183 14.91 -2.15 -2.02
N GLY A 184 15.24 -2.54 -0.80
CA GLY A 184 16.59 -2.37 -0.27
C GLY A 184 16.98 -0.92 -0.02
N ILE A 185 16.01 -0.01 0.14
CA ILE A 185 16.24 1.42 0.42
C ILE A 185 17.10 1.56 1.67
N LYS A 186 18.22 2.28 1.53
CA LYS A 186 19.15 2.65 2.60
C LYS A 186 18.85 4.08 3.10
N ASN A 187 19.57 4.50 4.14
CA ASN A 187 19.41 5.83 4.73
C ASN A 187 19.51 6.97 3.71
N CYS A 188 20.44 6.89 2.76
CA CYS A 188 20.58 7.91 1.71
C CYS A 188 19.36 7.96 0.75
N GLY A 189 18.73 6.83 0.46
CA GLY A 189 17.49 6.78 -0.33
C GLY A 189 16.34 7.41 0.45
N LEU A 190 16.20 7.07 1.73
CA LEU A 190 15.18 7.67 2.60
C LEU A 190 15.41 9.19 2.77
N GLN A 191 16.64 9.64 2.95
CA GLN A 191 16.97 11.07 3.05
C GLN A 191 16.47 11.85 1.82
N ARG A 192 16.59 11.28 0.61
CA ARG A 192 16.08 11.91 -0.61
C ARG A 192 14.54 12.00 -0.63
N LEU A 193 13.87 10.97 -0.16
CA LEU A 193 12.40 11.01 0.02
C LEU A 193 12.02 12.06 1.08
N CYS A 194 12.75 12.15 2.19
CA CYS A 194 12.54 13.15 3.24
C CYS A 194 12.67 14.58 2.70
N ASN A 195 13.70 14.85 1.89
CA ASN A 195 13.89 16.16 1.25
C ASN A 195 12.71 16.55 0.34
N ALA A 196 12.02 15.56 -0.23
CA ALA A 196 10.83 15.80 -1.02
C ALA A 196 9.59 16.00 -0.15
N LEU A 197 9.43 15.20 0.90
CA LEU A 197 8.32 15.29 1.84
C LEU A 197 8.28 16.62 2.58
N TYR A 198 9.42 17.30 2.72
CA TYR A 198 9.50 18.64 3.29
C TYR A 198 8.65 19.66 2.50
N LEU A 199 8.53 19.47 1.18
CA LEU A 199 7.78 20.34 0.27
C LEU A 199 6.44 19.73 -0.18
N ASN A 200 6.24 18.43 0.05
CA ASN A 200 5.03 17.74 -0.39
C ASN A 200 3.88 18.00 0.60
N THR A 201 2.73 18.36 0.05
CA THR A 201 1.51 18.68 0.81
C THR A 201 0.33 17.78 0.45
N SER A 202 0.57 16.65 -0.23
CA SER A 202 -0.48 15.74 -0.67
C SER A 202 -0.37 14.33 -0.09
N LEU A 203 0.85 13.85 0.19
CA LEU A 203 1.05 12.47 0.64
C LEU A 203 0.62 12.32 2.10
N ARG A 204 -0.31 11.39 2.33
CA ARG A 204 -0.87 11.08 3.65
C ARG A 204 -0.43 9.70 4.16
N TYR A 205 -0.08 8.78 3.28
CA TYR A 205 0.40 7.46 3.64
C TYR A 205 1.72 7.14 2.91
N LEU A 206 2.75 6.84 3.69
CA LEU A 206 4.03 6.36 3.20
C LEU A 206 4.35 4.98 3.82
N ASP A 207 4.58 3.99 2.96
CA ASP A 207 5.10 2.67 3.34
C ASP A 207 6.52 2.50 2.78
N VAL A 208 7.50 2.42 3.68
CA VAL A 208 8.89 2.09 3.40
C VAL A 208 9.34 0.86 4.20
N SER A 209 8.41 -0.02 4.49
CA SER A 209 8.67 -1.26 5.22
C SER A 209 9.57 -2.24 4.45
N CYS A 210 10.15 -3.22 5.14
CA CYS A 210 11.01 -4.26 4.55
C CYS A 210 12.20 -3.69 3.75
N ASN A 211 12.83 -2.64 4.25
CA ASN A 211 13.98 -2.00 3.62
C ASN A 211 15.24 -2.13 4.48
N LYS A 212 16.28 -1.36 4.21
CA LYS A 212 17.56 -1.35 4.94
C LYS A 212 17.77 -0.03 5.68
N ILE A 213 16.69 0.50 6.27
CA ILE A 213 16.69 1.77 7.00
C ILE A 213 17.15 1.52 8.42
N THR A 214 18.08 2.34 8.91
CA THR A 214 18.54 2.34 10.30
C THR A 214 18.07 3.60 11.03
N HIS A 215 18.45 3.73 12.31
CA HIS A 215 18.15 4.94 13.09
C HIS A 215 18.63 6.24 12.41
N ASP A 216 19.78 6.25 11.70
CA ASP A 216 20.24 7.43 10.96
C ASP A 216 19.25 7.88 9.88
N GLY A 217 18.61 6.91 9.19
CA GLY A 217 17.56 7.21 8.22
C GLY A 217 16.30 7.76 8.89
N ILE A 218 15.95 7.24 10.05
CA ILE A 218 14.80 7.69 10.82
C ILE A 218 15.04 9.09 11.40
N GLU A 219 16.27 9.47 11.72
CA GLU A 219 16.59 10.83 12.13
C GLU A 219 16.15 11.86 11.08
N TYR A 220 16.47 11.63 9.79
CA TYR A 220 16.00 12.50 8.69
C TYR A 220 14.46 12.52 8.60
N LEU A 221 13.82 11.38 8.80
CA LEU A 221 12.36 11.30 8.73
C LEU A 221 11.71 12.03 9.91
N ALA A 222 12.25 11.87 11.12
CA ALA A 222 11.81 12.57 12.30
C ALA A 222 11.92 14.10 12.14
N GLU A 223 13.03 14.58 11.55
CA GLU A 223 13.21 16.01 11.28
C GLU A 223 12.15 16.55 10.31
N VAL A 224 11.85 15.83 9.24
CA VAL A 224 10.78 16.22 8.32
C VAL A 224 9.43 16.24 9.01
N LEU A 225 9.12 15.24 9.84
CA LEU A 225 7.85 15.16 10.57
C LEU A 225 7.63 16.31 11.53
N LYS A 226 8.67 17.04 11.97
CA LYS A 226 8.50 18.25 12.79
C LYS A 226 7.74 19.36 12.07
N SER A 227 7.86 19.42 10.73
CA SER A 227 7.24 20.46 9.89
C SER A 227 6.17 19.95 8.94
N ASN A 228 6.21 18.67 8.55
CA ASN A 228 5.20 18.08 7.67
C ASN A 228 3.89 17.88 8.43
N THR A 229 2.82 18.47 7.92
CA THR A 229 1.48 18.42 8.51
C THR A 229 0.48 17.59 7.71
N THR A 230 0.95 16.85 6.71
CA THR A 230 0.07 16.10 5.80
C THR A 230 0.17 14.59 5.98
N LEU A 231 1.34 14.07 6.38
CA LEU A 231 1.51 12.64 6.57
C LEU A 231 0.73 12.16 7.80
N GLU A 232 -0.16 11.21 7.57
CA GLU A 232 -1.05 10.63 8.58
C GLU A 232 -0.69 9.20 8.96
N VAL A 233 -0.14 8.43 8.03
CA VAL A 233 0.23 7.03 8.21
C VAL A 233 1.66 6.81 7.76
N LEU A 234 2.46 6.20 8.63
CA LEU A 234 3.83 5.84 8.36
C LEU A 234 4.07 4.37 8.70
N ASP A 235 4.54 3.61 7.71
CA ASP A 235 4.99 2.23 7.91
C ASP A 235 6.49 2.13 7.67
N VAL A 236 7.24 1.87 8.74
CA VAL A 236 8.68 1.60 8.72
C VAL A 236 9.00 0.20 9.23
N SER A 237 8.03 -0.71 9.24
CA SER A 237 8.16 -2.08 9.73
C SER A 237 9.27 -2.84 9.01
N PHE A 238 9.83 -3.86 9.67
CA PHE A 238 10.86 -4.73 9.09
C PHE A 238 12.09 -3.96 8.55
N ASN A 239 12.56 -3.01 9.35
CA ASN A 239 13.81 -2.28 9.16
C ASN A 239 14.74 -2.52 10.38
N ARG A 240 15.68 -1.62 10.64
CA ARG A 240 16.63 -1.73 11.77
C ARG A 240 16.75 -0.39 12.49
N ILE A 241 15.58 0.15 12.93
CA ILE A 241 15.55 1.51 13.51
C ILE A 241 16.05 1.56 14.96
N GLU A 242 15.97 0.44 15.70
CA GLU A 242 16.50 0.29 17.05
C GLU A 242 15.97 1.35 18.05
N ASN A 243 16.52 1.41 19.26
CA ASN A 243 16.09 2.36 20.28
C ASN A 243 16.32 3.82 19.86
N ALA A 244 17.44 4.10 19.19
CA ALA A 244 17.76 5.46 18.77
C ALA A 244 16.69 6.01 17.79
N GLY A 245 16.31 5.22 16.78
CA GLY A 245 15.24 5.63 15.86
C GLY A 245 13.88 5.76 16.53
N ALA A 246 13.53 4.86 17.46
CA ALA A 246 12.30 4.97 18.25
C ALA A 246 12.28 6.25 19.10
N ASN A 247 13.42 6.65 19.69
CA ASN A 247 13.56 7.86 20.47
C ASN A 247 13.39 9.12 19.60
N TYR A 248 13.98 9.18 18.38
CA TYR A 248 13.76 10.29 17.44
C TYR A 248 12.28 10.47 17.08
N LEU A 249 11.59 9.37 16.76
CA LEU A 249 10.16 9.40 16.47
C LEU A 249 9.35 9.82 17.69
N SER A 250 9.65 9.27 18.86
CA SER A 250 8.96 9.60 20.11
C SER A 250 9.08 11.09 20.46
N GLU A 251 10.28 11.67 20.39
CA GLU A 251 10.50 13.09 20.65
C GLU A 251 9.69 13.96 19.68
N THR A 252 9.74 13.63 18.39
CA THR A 252 9.01 14.36 17.35
C THR A 252 7.49 14.28 17.55
N LEU A 253 6.96 13.11 17.87
CA LEU A 253 5.53 12.92 18.12
C LEU A 253 5.07 13.58 19.42
N THR A 254 5.93 13.62 20.43
CA THR A 254 5.62 14.27 21.72
C THR A 254 5.53 15.79 21.57
N SER A 255 6.51 16.38 20.89
CA SER A 255 6.75 17.83 20.98
C SER A 255 6.32 18.62 19.75
N HIS A 256 6.30 18.01 18.55
CA HIS A 256 6.17 18.76 17.30
C HIS A 256 5.01 18.26 16.40
N ASN A 257 4.99 17.00 16.01
CA ASN A 257 4.04 16.51 15.01
C ASN A 257 2.62 16.34 15.58
N ARG A 258 1.62 16.83 14.85
CA ARG A 258 0.19 16.71 15.17
C ARG A 258 -0.63 16.26 13.97
N SER A 259 0.02 15.60 12.98
CA SER A 259 -0.65 15.06 11.79
C SER A 259 -0.61 13.53 11.73
N LEU A 260 0.46 12.90 12.25
CA LEU A 260 0.58 11.44 12.20
C LEU A 260 -0.41 10.79 13.17
N LYS A 261 -1.27 9.95 12.59
CA LYS A 261 -2.32 9.19 13.28
C LYS A 261 -1.93 7.76 13.56
N ALA A 262 -1.18 7.15 12.63
CA ALA A 262 -0.80 5.75 12.70
C ALA A 262 0.69 5.55 12.37
N LEU A 263 1.37 4.75 13.20
CA LEU A 263 2.76 4.37 13.03
C LEU A 263 2.89 2.86 13.16
N SER A 264 3.56 2.21 12.20
CA SER A 264 3.97 0.82 12.32
C SER A 264 5.50 0.73 12.38
N VAL A 265 5.98 0.15 13.48
CA VAL A 265 7.40 -0.14 13.76
C VAL A 265 7.63 -1.63 14.01
N VAL A 266 6.77 -2.48 13.48
CA VAL A 266 6.83 -3.93 13.63
C VAL A 266 8.22 -4.44 13.23
N SER A 267 8.80 -5.37 14.03
CA SER A 267 10.06 -6.05 13.71
C SER A 267 11.21 -5.09 13.34
N ASN A 268 11.55 -4.19 14.25
CA ASN A 268 12.61 -3.18 14.03
C ASN A 268 13.78 -3.28 15.02
N ASN A 269 13.87 -4.37 15.77
CA ASN A 269 14.90 -4.57 16.79
C ASN A 269 14.91 -3.47 17.88
N ILE A 270 13.73 -2.91 18.19
CA ILE A 270 13.55 -1.95 19.27
C ILE A 270 13.44 -2.70 20.58
N GLU A 271 14.12 -2.22 21.61
CA GLU A 271 14.07 -2.75 22.98
C GLU A 271 13.13 -1.93 23.85
N GLY A 272 12.98 -2.34 25.12
CA GLY A 272 12.04 -1.73 26.05
C GLY A 272 12.17 -0.22 26.17
N GLU A 273 13.38 0.32 26.20
CA GLU A 273 13.60 1.77 26.28
C GLU A 273 12.89 2.54 25.16
N GLY A 274 13.11 2.12 23.90
CA GLY A 274 12.51 2.78 22.73
C GLY A 274 10.99 2.58 22.68
N LEU A 275 10.50 1.38 23.04
CA LEU A 275 9.07 1.09 23.05
C LEU A 275 8.32 1.89 24.12
N VAL A 276 8.90 2.03 25.31
CA VAL A 276 8.35 2.86 26.40
C VAL A 276 8.36 4.35 25.99
N ALA A 277 9.39 4.82 25.28
CA ALA A 277 9.42 6.18 24.75
C ALA A 277 8.26 6.43 23.77
N LEU A 278 7.99 5.50 22.85
CA LEU A 278 6.85 5.59 21.94
C LEU A 278 5.50 5.57 22.69
N SER A 279 5.36 4.74 23.73
CA SER A 279 4.14 4.73 24.55
C SER A 279 3.88 6.08 25.24
N LYS A 280 4.95 6.74 25.73
CA LYS A 280 4.88 8.08 26.32
C LYS A 280 4.43 9.14 25.31
N SER A 281 4.94 9.07 24.06
CA SER A 281 4.50 9.99 23.01
C SER A 281 3.01 9.82 22.71
N MET A 282 2.49 8.60 22.76
CA MET A 282 1.06 8.35 22.59
C MET A 282 0.22 8.95 23.76
N LYS A 283 0.71 8.93 24.98
CA LYS A 283 0.01 9.56 26.13
C LYS A 283 -0.15 11.08 25.93
N THR A 284 0.84 11.74 25.33
CA THR A 284 0.90 13.21 25.21
C THR A 284 0.32 13.76 23.91
N ASN A 285 0.35 12.98 22.82
CA ASN A 285 -0.14 13.41 21.50
C ASN A 285 -1.55 12.86 21.23
N PRO A 286 -2.60 13.69 21.30
CA PRO A 286 -3.99 13.21 21.15
C PRO A 286 -4.32 12.74 19.72
N ILE A 287 -3.54 13.15 18.72
CA ILE A 287 -3.77 12.78 17.31
C ILE A 287 -3.19 11.40 17.01
N PHE A 288 -2.07 11.06 17.62
CA PHE A 288 -1.40 9.77 17.44
C PHE A 288 -2.19 8.66 18.14
N SER A 289 -3.01 7.92 17.40
CA SER A 289 -4.03 7.00 17.92
C SER A 289 -3.76 5.52 17.63
N ASN A 290 -2.89 5.19 16.67
CA ASN A 290 -2.64 3.82 16.25
C ASN A 290 -1.14 3.53 16.26
N ILE A 291 -0.75 2.44 16.91
CA ILE A 291 0.64 1.98 16.93
C ILE A 291 0.72 0.46 16.82
N TYR A 292 1.65 -0.02 15.99
CA TYR A 292 1.90 -1.44 15.75
C TYR A 292 3.37 -1.74 16.05
N ILE A 293 3.62 -2.64 17.02
CA ILE A 293 4.93 -2.85 17.64
C ILE A 293 5.39 -4.31 17.67
N TRP A 294 4.57 -5.25 17.23
CA TRP A 294 4.88 -6.67 17.33
C TRP A 294 6.25 -7.04 16.72
N GLY A 295 6.87 -8.11 17.21
CA GLY A 295 8.18 -8.57 16.72
C GLY A 295 9.38 -7.75 17.18
N ASN A 296 9.20 -6.81 18.11
CA ASN A 296 10.28 -6.13 18.83
C ASN A 296 10.62 -6.83 20.15
N LYS A 297 11.59 -6.33 20.91
CA LYS A 297 12.06 -6.95 22.15
C LYS A 297 11.32 -6.36 23.34
N PHE A 298 10.27 -7.01 23.78
CA PHE A 298 9.48 -6.57 24.92
C PHE A 298 10.16 -6.97 26.25
N ASP A 299 10.24 -6.03 27.16
CA ASP A 299 10.51 -6.22 28.57
C ASP A 299 9.23 -5.97 29.39
N GLU A 300 9.31 -6.22 30.69
CA GLU A 300 8.17 -6.02 31.58
C GLU A 300 7.68 -4.54 31.58
N ALA A 301 8.59 -3.58 31.51
CA ALA A 301 8.26 -2.15 31.47
C ALA A 301 7.45 -1.81 30.19
N THR A 302 7.81 -2.40 29.05
CA THR A 302 7.05 -2.27 27.80
C THR A 302 5.65 -2.86 27.96
N CYS A 303 5.56 -4.10 28.47
CA CYS A 303 4.28 -4.78 28.62
C CYS A 303 3.33 -3.98 29.53
N VAL A 304 3.82 -3.47 30.64
CA VAL A 304 3.05 -2.60 31.54
C VAL A 304 2.64 -1.29 30.87
N ALA A 305 3.57 -0.62 30.14
CA ALA A 305 3.29 0.65 29.50
C ALA A 305 2.18 0.59 28.43
N TYR A 306 2.15 -0.47 27.63
CA TYR A 306 1.11 -0.69 26.61
C TYR A 306 -0.20 -1.21 27.22
N SER A 307 -0.13 -2.05 28.25
CA SER A 307 -1.31 -2.44 29.06
C SER A 307 -2.01 -1.21 29.65
N ASP A 308 -1.26 -0.30 30.27
CA ASP A 308 -1.79 0.95 30.80
C ASP A 308 -2.50 1.80 29.73
N LEU A 309 -1.89 1.95 28.54
CA LEU A 309 -2.50 2.70 27.43
C LEU A 309 -3.85 2.13 27.02
N ILE A 310 -3.95 0.79 26.96
CA ILE A 310 -5.18 0.08 26.61
C ILE A 310 -6.22 0.22 27.72
N GLN A 311 -5.84 -0.01 28.97
CA GLN A 311 -6.74 0.10 30.14
C GLN A 311 -7.29 1.51 30.32
N MET A 312 -6.48 2.54 30.08
CA MET A 312 -6.91 3.94 30.12
C MET A 312 -7.79 4.34 28.92
N GLY A 313 -8.01 3.47 27.96
CA GLY A 313 -8.74 3.75 26.72
C GLY A 313 -8.01 4.70 25.76
N ARG A 314 -6.72 4.96 26.01
CA ARG A 314 -5.90 5.83 25.15
C ARG A 314 -5.46 5.12 23.87
N LEU A 315 -5.23 3.82 23.94
CA LEU A 315 -4.98 2.93 22.82
C LEU A 315 -6.13 1.93 22.75
N LYS A 316 -6.91 2.00 21.67
CA LYS A 316 -8.01 1.04 21.46
C LYS A 316 -7.44 -0.31 21.02
N PRO A 317 -8.03 -1.45 21.40
CA PRO A 317 -7.58 -2.78 20.96
C PRO A 317 -7.46 -2.92 19.43
N ASP A 318 -8.37 -2.32 18.67
CA ASP A 318 -8.34 -2.37 17.21
C ASP A 318 -7.23 -1.50 16.57
N ASN A 319 -6.57 -0.65 17.36
CA ASN A 319 -5.56 0.31 16.92
C ASN A 319 -4.13 -0.15 17.21
N THR A 320 -3.95 -1.39 17.60
CA THR A 320 -2.65 -1.99 17.92
C THR A 320 -2.63 -3.48 17.54
N ASP A 321 -1.45 -4.04 17.40
CA ASP A 321 -1.20 -5.45 17.10
C ASP A 321 -0.81 -6.27 18.33
N VAL A 322 -1.02 -5.71 19.53
CA VAL A 322 -0.72 -6.39 20.81
C VAL A 322 -1.90 -6.36 21.77
N GLU A 323 -2.03 -7.43 22.54
CA GLU A 323 -3.02 -7.58 23.60
C GLU A 323 -2.32 -7.96 24.92
N PRO A 324 -2.59 -7.24 26.03
CA PRO A 324 -1.98 -7.56 27.32
C PRO A 324 -2.66 -8.77 27.98
N PHE A 325 -1.86 -9.63 28.59
CA PHE A 325 -2.30 -10.72 29.43
C PHE A 325 -1.35 -10.93 30.61
N MET A 326 -1.82 -11.59 31.66
CA MET A 326 -1.05 -11.78 32.88
C MET A 326 -0.71 -13.27 33.10
N VAL A 327 0.55 -13.55 33.43
CA VAL A 327 1.03 -14.89 33.82
C VAL A 327 1.83 -14.75 35.09
N ASP A 328 1.49 -15.48 36.13
CA ASP A 328 2.17 -15.52 37.42
C ASP A 328 2.47 -14.13 38.03
N GLY A 329 1.56 -13.17 37.82
CA GLY A 329 1.69 -11.81 38.32
C GLY A 329 2.52 -10.86 37.44
N HIS A 330 3.06 -11.33 36.35
CA HIS A 330 3.81 -10.54 35.37
C HIS A 330 2.97 -10.21 34.13
N MET A 331 3.08 -8.96 33.65
CA MET A 331 2.39 -8.51 32.45
C MET A 331 3.14 -8.94 31.19
N HIS A 332 2.43 -9.49 30.24
CA HIS A 332 2.93 -9.88 28.92
C HIS A 332 2.07 -9.30 27.81
N LEU A 333 2.60 -9.30 26.58
CA LEU A 333 1.86 -8.93 25.37
C LEU A 333 1.83 -10.13 24.41
N SER A 334 0.66 -10.44 23.87
CA SER A 334 0.47 -11.38 22.75
C SER A 334 0.18 -10.65 21.45
N GLU A 335 0.46 -11.31 20.33
CA GLU A 335 0.13 -10.81 19.01
C GLU A 335 -1.39 -10.90 18.75
N VAL A 336 -1.95 -9.86 18.18
CA VAL A 336 -3.29 -9.88 17.59
C VAL A 336 -3.21 -9.50 16.10
N SER A 337 -4.08 -10.11 15.29
CA SER A 337 -4.06 -9.93 13.83
C SER A 337 -4.58 -8.56 13.38
N ASN A 338 -4.16 -7.49 14.06
CA ASN A 338 -4.42 -6.11 13.67
C ASN A 338 -3.17 -5.53 13.00
N GLY A 339 -3.36 -4.56 12.15
CA GLY A 339 -2.23 -3.90 11.48
C GLY A 339 -2.69 -2.75 10.62
N LEU A 340 -1.75 -2.03 10.03
CA LEU A 340 -2.07 -1.12 8.95
C LEU A 340 -2.78 -1.91 7.85
N LYS A 341 -3.93 -1.44 7.38
CA LYS A 341 -4.64 -2.07 6.26
C LYS A 341 -3.76 -1.98 5.01
N LYS A 342 -3.01 -3.04 4.82
CA LYS A 342 -2.33 -3.33 3.59
C LYS A 342 -3.27 -4.25 2.85
N HIS A 343 -3.67 -3.92 1.65
CA HIS A 343 -4.46 -4.81 0.82
C HIS A 343 -3.59 -6.01 0.37
N TYR A 344 -2.99 -6.74 1.32
CA TYR A 344 -2.12 -7.87 1.06
C TYR A 344 -2.87 -9.16 0.88
N TYR A 345 -2.37 -9.96 -0.02
CA TYR A 345 -2.31 -11.41 -0.18
C TYR A 345 -3.59 -12.23 -0.10
N TRP A 346 -4.62 -11.82 0.63
CA TRP A 346 -5.73 -12.66 1.00
C TRP A 346 -7.08 -11.94 0.91
N THR A 347 -7.53 -11.59 -0.28
CA THR A 347 -8.96 -11.57 -0.50
C THR A 347 -9.31 -12.81 -1.29
N PRO A 348 -9.94 -13.81 -0.66
CA PRO A 348 -10.31 -15.06 -1.31
C PRO A 348 -11.48 -14.89 -2.27
N ALA A 349 -12.00 -13.70 -2.43
CA ALA A 349 -13.22 -13.47 -3.13
C ALA A 349 -13.01 -13.38 -4.63
N TYR A 350 -13.45 -14.38 -5.26
CA TYR A 350 -13.81 -14.47 -6.64
C TYR A 350 -15.13 -13.70 -6.85
N GLY A 351 -15.09 -12.64 -7.65
CA GLY A 351 -16.31 -11.88 -7.97
C GLY A 351 -16.96 -11.12 -6.82
N GLU A 352 -16.36 -11.06 -5.63
CA GLU A 352 -16.86 -10.22 -4.54
C GLU A 352 -16.18 -8.87 -4.52
N ALA A 353 -17.00 -7.81 -4.52
CA ALA A 353 -16.57 -6.52 -4.05
C ALA A 353 -16.17 -6.64 -2.59
N TYR A 354 -15.03 -6.14 -2.21
CA TYR A 354 -14.52 -5.94 -0.86
C TYR A 354 -15.35 -6.56 0.28
N GLY A 355 -15.18 -7.86 0.52
CA GLY A 355 -15.50 -8.41 1.83
C GLY A 355 -14.62 -7.73 2.90
N PRO A 356 -15.07 -7.60 4.15
CA PRO A 356 -14.24 -7.03 5.20
C PRO A 356 -12.92 -7.79 5.23
N SER A 357 -11.79 -7.07 5.04
CA SER A 357 -10.49 -7.67 5.24
C SER A 357 -10.46 -8.24 6.65
N SER A 358 -10.01 -9.48 6.82
CA SER A 358 -9.87 -10.13 8.13
C SER A 358 -8.92 -9.39 9.09
N ASN A 359 -8.22 -8.36 8.63
CA ASN A 359 -7.35 -7.52 9.43
C ASN A 359 -8.07 -6.21 9.75
N ALA A 360 -8.57 -6.08 10.97
CA ALA A 360 -8.94 -4.80 11.54
C ALA A 360 -7.68 -3.94 11.65
N GLY A 361 -7.62 -2.80 11.02
CA GLY A 361 -6.46 -1.93 11.04
C GLY A 361 -6.78 -0.55 10.50
N PHE A 362 -5.84 0.37 10.63
CA PHE A 362 -5.98 1.72 10.10
C PHE A 362 -5.79 1.73 8.59
N ALA A 363 -6.68 2.42 7.88
CA ALA A 363 -6.54 2.73 6.45
C ALA A 363 -6.99 4.17 6.19
N LEU A 364 -6.44 4.80 5.19
CA LEU A 364 -6.98 6.07 4.72
C LEU A 364 -8.36 5.84 4.12
N THR A 365 -9.34 6.62 4.55
CA THR A 365 -10.63 6.71 3.87
C THR A 365 -10.44 7.25 2.46
N GLN A 366 -11.22 6.80 1.52
CA GLN A 366 -11.20 7.35 0.16
C GLN A 366 -11.45 8.87 0.22
N VAL A 367 -10.61 9.63 -0.48
CA VAL A 367 -10.83 11.07 -0.63
C VAL A 367 -12.06 11.22 -1.54
N GLY A 368 -13.21 11.56 -0.98
CA GLY A 368 -14.46 11.76 -1.73
C GLY A 368 -15.73 11.13 -1.16
N GLN A 369 -15.66 10.42 -0.03
CA GLN A 369 -16.86 9.94 0.66
C GLN A 369 -17.28 10.84 1.83
N HIS A 370 -17.17 12.15 1.65
CA HIS A 370 -17.85 13.15 2.49
C HIS A 370 -18.55 14.13 1.55
N ILE A 371 -19.74 13.79 1.17
CA ILE A 371 -20.83 14.73 0.90
C ILE A 371 -22.00 14.30 1.77
#